data_f7ac5363730e8d46673886fd2184c7f3
#
_entry.id   f7ac5363730e8d46673886fd2184c7f3
#
_cell.length_a   1.000
_cell.length_b   1.000
_cell.length_c   1.000
_cell.angle_alpha   90.00
_cell.angle_beta   90.00
_cell.angle_gamma   90.00
#
_symmetry.space_group_name_H-M   'P 1'
#
loop_
_entity.id
_entity.type
_entity.pdbx_description
1 polymer ?
#
loop_
_entity_poly.entity_id
_entity_poly.type
_entity_poly.pdbx_seq_one_letter_code
_entity_poly.pdbx_strand_id
1 'polypeptide(L)'
;MESLSYKIRKRQIEIISIPSIRDKEKLYLDYVSNHIDNVNKAWETMKKKDTCMKMIQKSTLPGKQTDETFDHFIEILDQQIQAHDASKYKDAEWDAYRKNFYPIDDSEKKDNQADFDFAWKHHYENNMHHWDFWYHSGIINEMTLAYVVEMCCDWIAMSMKFGGTADNWYENNKKKIHLGKAQEEFAVKLLKAYYA
;
A
#
# COMPACT_ATOMS: atom_id res chain seq x y z
N MET A 1 -17.26 -4.30 -2.57
CA MET A 1 -18.20 -3.81 -1.50
C MET A 1 -17.52 -2.67 -0.77
N GLU A 2 -18.12 -1.47 -0.71
CA GLU A 2 -17.50 -0.31 -0.04
C GLU A 2 -17.26 -0.61 1.46
N SER A 3 -16.04 -0.36 1.94
CA SER A 3 -15.68 -0.56 3.36
C SER A 3 -16.47 0.38 4.28
N LEU A 4 -16.61 -0.01 5.56
CA LEU A 4 -17.26 0.86 6.56
C LEU A 4 -16.52 2.20 6.70
N SER A 5 -15.19 2.17 6.71
CA SER A 5 -14.34 3.37 6.79
C SER A 5 -14.58 4.33 5.62
N TYR A 6 -14.69 3.82 4.39
CA TYR A 6 -15.05 4.60 3.21
C TYR A 6 -16.42 5.27 3.37
N LYS A 7 -17.45 4.51 3.79
CA LYS A 7 -18.81 5.03 3.96
C LYS A 7 -18.88 6.15 5.01
N ILE A 8 -18.18 5.97 6.13
CA ILE A 8 -18.09 7.00 7.18
C ILE A 8 -17.44 8.27 6.62
N ARG A 9 -16.29 8.14 5.95
CA ARG A 9 -15.57 9.29 5.40
C ARG A 9 -16.39 10.02 4.33
N LYS A 10 -17.02 9.28 3.42
CA LYS A 10 -17.91 9.85 2.40
C LYS A 10 -19.04 10.69 3.02
N ARG A 11 -19.69 10.16 4.07
CA ARG A 11 -20.74 10.90 4.77
C ARG A 11 -20.22 12.16 5.46
N GLN A 12 -19.03 12.12 6.06
CA GLN A 12 -18.41 13.29 6.67
C GLN A 12 -18.14 14.39 5.61
N ILE A 13 -17.65 14.02 4.44
CA ILE A 13 -17.40 14.98 3.35
C ILE A 13 -18.70 15.65 2.88
N GLU A 14 -19.81 14.92 2.82
CA GLU A 14 -21.10 15.45 2.38
C GLU A 14 -21.63 16.59 3.25
N ILE A 15 -21.24 16.66 4.54
CA ILE A 15 -21.66 17.71 5.47
C ILE A 15 -20.74 18.93 5.48
N ILE A 16 -19.59 18.92 4.79
CA ILE A 16 -18.69 20.08 4.72
C ILE A 16 -19.37 21.21 3.97
N SER A 17 -19.48 22.39 4.60
CA SER A 17 -20.16 23.54 4.04
C SER A 17 -19.32 24.39 3.07
N ILE A 18 -17.97 24.26 3.10
CA ILE A 18 -17.04 25.01 2.26
C ILE A 18 -16.80 24.22 0.97
N PRO A 19 -17.28 24.69 -0.21
CA PRO A 19 -17.23 23.90 -1.45
C PRO A 19 -15.81 23.50 -1.88
N SER A 20 -14.83 24.41 -1.78
CA SER A 20 -13.45 24.13 -2.17
C SER A 20 -12.80 23.03 -1.34
N ILE A 21 -13.07 22.99 -0.04
CA ILE A 21 -12.60 21.90 0.83
C ILE A 21 -13.31 20.61 0.47
N ARG A 22 -14.64 20.65 0.31
CA ARG A 22 -15.44 19.48 -0.05
C ARG A 22 -14.97 18.84 -1.35
N ASP A 23 -14.64 19.63 -2.36
CA ASP A 23 -14.18 19.13 -3.64
C ASP A 23 -12.81 18.44 -3.51
N LYS A 24 -11.88 19.01 -2.72
CA LYS A 24 -10.57 18.40 -2.45
C LYS A 24 -10.69 17.12 -1.63
N GLU A 25 -11.59 17.08 -0.65
CA GLU A 25 -11.91 15.89 0.12
C GLU A 25 -12.44 14.76 -0.77
N LYS A 26 -13.34 15.07 -1.72
CA LYS A 26 -13.84 14.09 -2.67
C LYS A 26 -12.75 13.54 -3.58
N LEU A 27 -11.90 14.41 -4.12
CA LEU A 27 -10.78 14.00 -4.97
C LEU A 27 -9.83 13.06 -4.22
N TYR A 28 -9.56 13.36 -2.94
CA TYR A 28 -8.71 12.50 -2.12
C TYR A 28 -9.40 11.18 -1.77
N LEU A 29 -10.70 11.21 -1.44
CA LEU A 29 -11.49 9.99 -1.22
C LEU A 29 -11.44 9.06 -2.43
N ASP A 30 -11.67 9.60 -3.62
CA ASP A 30 -11.64 8.85 -4.87
C ASP A 30 -10.24 8.30 -5.15
N TYR A 31 -9.19 9.09 -4.83
CA TYR A 31 -7.80 8.64 -4.96
C TYR A 31 -7.50 7.43 -4.09
N VAL A 32 -7.83 7.48 -2.79
CA VAL A 32 -7.57 6.37 -1.86
C VAL A 32 -8.38 5.14 -2.25
N SER A 33 -9.67 5.33 -2.58
CA SER A 33 -10.52 4.22 -3.01
C SER A 33 -10.00 3.53 -4.28
N ASN A 34 -9.65 4.31 -5.30
CA ASN A 34 -9.10 3.79 -6.55
C ASN A 34 -7.75 3.07 -6.35
N HIS A 35 -6.91 3.57 -5.43
CA HIS A 35 -5.65 2.93 -5.09
C HIS A 35 -5.90 1.55 -4.47
N ILE A 36 -6.76 1.46 -3.46
CA ILE A 36 -7.13 0.18 -2.81
C ILE A 36 -7.73 -0.80 -3.84
N ASP A 37 -8.60 -0.32 -4.72
CA ASP A 37 -9.17 -1.14 -5.79
C ASP A 37 -8.09 -1.68 -6.75
N ASN A 38 -7.07 -0.87 -7.07
CA ASN A 38 -5.95 -1.28 -7.90
C ASN A 38 -5.05 -2.31 -7.20
N VAL A 39 -4.82 -2.18 -5.88
CA VAL A 39 -4.08 -3.18 -5.08
C VAL A 39 -4.82 -4.52 -5.11
N ASN A 40 -6.14 -4.50 -4.89
CA ASN A 40 -6.97 -5.71 -4.99
C ASN A 40 -6.92 -6.32 -6.40
N LYS A 41 -6.99 -5.49 -7.47
CA LYS A 41 -6.84 -5.97 -8.86
C LYS A 41 -5.48 -6.59 -9.12
N ALA A 42 -4.41 -6.00 -8.59
CA ALA A 42 -3.06 -6.55 -8.72
C ALA A 42 -2.99 -7.95 -8.10
N TRP A 43 -3.54 -8.11 -6.91
CA TRP A 43 -3.61 -9.39 -6.22
C TRP A 43 -4.48 -10.41 -6.96
N GLU A 44 -5.67 -10.05 -7.37
CA GLU A 44 -6.55 -10.94 -8.16
C GLU A 44 -5.91 -11.40 -9.49
N THR A 45 -5.11 -10.53 -10.10
CA THR A 45 -4.34 -10.87 -11.30
C THR A 45 -3.18 -11.80 -10.96
N MET A 46 -2.48 -11.55 -9.85
CA MET A 46 -1.38 -12.37 -9.37
C MET A 46 -1.84 -13.80 -9.03
N LYS A 47 -3.00 -13.95 -8.38
CA LYS A 47 -3.61 -15.26 -8.09
C LYS A 47 -3.91 -16.11 -9.35
N LYS A 48 -4.18 -15.48 -10.47
CA LYS A 48 -4.43 -16.18 -11.76
C LYS A 48 -3.15 -16.63 -12.48
N LYS A 49 -1.99 -16.20 -11.99
CA LYS A 49 -0.69 -16.55 -12.58
C LYS A 49 -0.03 -17.69 -11.80
N ASP A 50 -0.06 -18.90 -12.37
CA ASP A 50 0.55 -20.11 -11.80
C ASP A 50 1.99 -19.90 -11.34
N THR A 51 2.79 -19.14 -12.10
CA THR A 51 4.18 -18.84 -11.76
C THR A 51 4.26 -18.06 -10.45
N CYS A 52 3.46 -17.01 -10.27
CA CYS A 52 3.42 -16.23 -9.04
C CYS A 52 2.99 -17.08 -7.85
N MET A 53 1.90 -17.85 -8.00
CA MET A 53 1.37 -18.68 -6.92
C MET A 53 2.35 -19.78 -6.50
N LYS A 54 3.03 -20.43 -7.44
CA LYS A 54 4.09 -21.41 -7.15
C LYS A 54 5.28 -20.76 -6.43
N MET A 55 5.64 -19.53 -6.77
CA MET A 55 6.71 -18.79 -6.08
C MET A 55 6.32 -18.49 -4.64
N ILE A 56 5.10 -17.99 -4.41
CA ILE A 56 4.58 -17.68 -3.05
C ILE A 56 4.53 -18.99 -2.24
N GLN A 57 3.99 -20.07 -2.80
CA GLN A 57 3.88 -21.36 -2.12
C GLN A 57 5.25 -21.93 -1.70
N LYS A 58 6.26 -21.82 -2.56
CA LYS A 58 7.62 -22.36 -2.33
C LYS A 58 8.55 -21.39 -1.59
N SER A 59 8.07 -20.20 -1.26
CA SER A 59 8.90 -19.19 -0.59
C SER A 59 9.37 -19.69 0.78
N THR A 60 10.62 -19.36 1.11
CA THR A 60 11.26 -19.59 2.42
C THR A 60 11.31 -18.33 3.27
N LEU A 61 10.69 -17.23 2.81
CA LEU A 61 10.57 -16.02 3.63
C LEU A 61 9.77 -16.31 4.90
N PRO A 62 10.06 -15.58 6.01
CA PRO A 62 9.36 -15.77 7.27
C PRO A 62 7.86 -15.45 7.16
N GLY A 63 7.08 -15.92 8.13
CA GLY A 63 5.67 -15.56 8.31
C GLY A 63 4.66 -16.62 7.86
N LYS A 64 5.09 -17.73 7.21
CA LYS A 64 4.25 -18.92 7.10
C LYS A 64 4.40 -19.78 8.37
N GLN A 65 3.27 -20.20 8.93
CA GLN A 65 3.30 -21.13 10.07
C GLN A 65 3.59 -22.55 9.56
N THR A 66 4.31 -23.34 10.36
CA THR A 66 4.75 -24.70 9.97
C THR A 66 3.60 -25.66 9.71
N ASP A 67 2.46 -25.45 10.38
CA ASP A 67 1.26 -26.30 10.30
C ASP A 67 0.15 -25.67 9.44
N GLU A 68 0.42 -24.54 8.81
CA GLU A 68 -0.54 -23.81 7.99
C GLU A 68 -0.60 -24.39 6.57
N THR A 69 -1.82 -24.68 6.11
CA THR A 69 -2.03 -25.00 4.71
C THR A 69 -1.82 -23.77 3.83
N PHE A 70 -1.38 -23.98 2.58
CA PHE A 70 -1.21 -22.87 1.65
C PHE A 70 -2.53 -22.11 1.40
N ASP A 71 -3.65 -22.82 1.35
CA ASP A 71 -4.97 -22.21 1.16
C ASP A 71 -5.33 -21.29 2.33
N HIS A 72 -5.04 -21.70 3.57
CA HIS A 72 -5.26 -20.84 4.73
C HIS A 72 -4.36 -19.59 4.73
N PHE A 73 -3.09 -19.74 4.34
CA PHE A 73 -2.20 -18.60 4.14
C PHE A 73 -2.77 -17.60 3.12
N ILE A 74 -3.35 -18.10 2.01
CA ILE A 74 -3.99 -17.26 0.99
C ILE A 74 -5.24 -16.56 1.52
N GLU A 75 -6.05 -17.23 2.35
CA GLU A 75 -7.22 -16.60 3.00
C GLU A 75 -6.81 -15.43 3.91
N ILE A 76 -5.75 -15.59 4.70
CA ILE A 76 -5.22 -14.51 5.55
C ILE A 76 -4.71 -13.36 4.67
N LEU A 77 -3.96 -13.66 3.62
CA LEU A 77 -3.43 -12.66 2.69
C LEU A 77 -4.54 -11.93 1.93
N ASP A 78 -5.61 -12.62 1.53
CA ASP A 78 -6.81 -12.01 0.94
C ASP A 78 -7.42 -10.96 1.89
N GLN A 79 -7.57 -11.29 3.17
CA GLN A 79 -8.12 -10.36 4.17
C GLN A 79 -7.19 -9.16 4.40
N GLN A 80 -5.88 -9.41 4.47
CA GLN A 80 -4.86 -8.37 4.63
C GLN A 80 -4.88 -7.38 3.47
N ILE A 81 -4.89 -7.86 2.23
CA ILE A 81 -4.93 -7.03 1.01
C ILE A 81 -6.26 -6.28 0.89
N GLN A 82 -7.39 -6.89 1.27
CA GLN A 82 -8.69 -6.19 1.31
C GLN A 82 -8.71 -5.03 2.31
N ALA A 83 -7.92 -5.12 3.38
CA ALA A 83 -7.78 -4.09 4.39
C ALA A 83 -6.65 -3.09 4.10
N HIS A 84 -5.97 -3.22 2.94
CA HIS A 84 -4.85 -2.36 2.53
C HIS A 84 -5.17 -0.89 2.73
N ASP A 85 -4.24 -0.16 3.35
CA ASP A 85 -4.33 1.29 3.53
C ASP A 85 -5.60 1.81 4.25
N ALA A 86 -6.32 0.95 4.98
CA ALA A 86 -7.53 1.36 5.69
C ALA A 86 -7.26 2.49 6.71
N SER A 87 -6.03 2.65 7.17
CA SER A 87 -5.61 3.74 8.05
C SER A 87 -5.73 5.11 7.39
N LYS A 88 -5.62 5.22 6.06
CA LYS A 88 -5.78 6.48 5.30
C LYS A 88 -7.16 7.13 5.46
N TYR A 89 -8.17 6.38 5.88
CA TYR A 89 -9.49 6.92 6.19
C TYR A 89 -9.64 7.46 7.62
N LYS A 90 -8.61 7.28 8.48
CA LYS A 90 -8.63 7.74 9.86
C LYS A 90 -8.14 9.20 9.96
N ASP A 91 -8.60 9.91 10.98
CA ASP A 91 -8.25 11.31 11.20
C ASP A 91 -6.73 11.55 11.36
N ALA A 92 -6.01 10.57 11.90
CA ALA A 92 -4.56 10.64 12.07
C ALA A 92 -3.79 10.81 10.74
N GLU A 93 -4.37 10.41 9.61
CA GLU A 93 -3.73 10.46 8.29
C GLU A 93 -4.50 11.35 7.30
N TRP A 94 -5.83 11.34 7.38
CA TRP A 94 -6.70 11.89 6.34
C TRP A 94 -6.37 13.32 5.94
N ASP A 95 -6.37 14.23 6.91
CA ASP A 95 -6.28 15.66 6.63
C ASP A 95 -4.89 16.04 6.09
N ALA A 96 -3.84 15.51 6.71
CA ALA A 96 -2.46 15.76 6.31
C ALA A 96 -2.18 15.21 4.90
N TYR A 97 -2.65 14.01 4.59
CA TYR A 97 -2.51 13.41 3.25
C TYR A 97 -3.31 14.17 2.21
N ARG A 98 -4.58 14.56 2.51
CA ARG A 98 -5.39 15.37 1.61
C ARG A 98 -4.69 16.69 1.29
N LYS A 99 -4.23 17.43 2.31
CA LYS A 99 -3.51 18.70 2.14
C LYS A 99 -2.23 18.56 1.33
N ASN A 100 -1.52 17.44 1.47
CA ASN A 100 -0.29 17.21 0.71
C ASN A 100 -0.57 16.90 -0.77
N PHE A 101 -1.57 16.04 -1.07
CA PHE A 101 -1.83 15.54 -2.44
C PHE A 101 -2.89 16.35 -3.19
N TYR A 102 -3.84 16.93 -2.47
CA TYR A 102 -4.95 17.71 -3.01
C TYR A 102 -5.14 19.02 -2.22
N PRO A 103 -4.12 19.87 -2.15
CA PRO A 103 -4.21 21.15 -1.42
C PRO A 103 -5.23 22.07 -2.09
N ILE A 104 -5.79 23.00 -1.29
CA ILE A 104 -6.60 24.09 -1.81
C ILE A 104 -5.72 25.07 -2.59
N ASP A 105 -4.54 25.34 -2.02
CA ASP A 105 -3.50 26.19 -2.62
C ASP A 105 -2.09 25.77 -2.15
N ASP A 106 -1.07 26.42 -2.68
CA ASP A 106 0.33 26.12 -2.38
C ASP A 106 0.71 26.43 -0.93
N SER A 107 0.02 27.36 -0.27
CA SER A 107 0.30 27.71 1.13
C SER A 107 -0.18 26.59 2.05
N GLU A 108 -1.37 26.05 1.82
CA GLU A 108 -1.89 24.90 2.57
C GLU A 108 -0.92 23.70 2.51
N LYS A 109 -0.38 23.41 1.32
CA LYS A 109 0.60 22.34 1.16
C LYS A 109 1.88 22.60 1.94
N LYS A 110 2.40 23.82 1.86
CA LYS A 110 3.66 24.20 2.54
C LYS A 110 3.51 24.14 4.06
N ASP A 111 2.40 24.64 4.58
CA ASP A 111 2.15 24.71 6.02
C ASP A 111 1.85 23.31 6.61
N ASN A 112 1.48 22.35 5.76
CA ASN A 112 1.15 20.98 6.15
C ASN A 112 2.37 20.02 6.30
N GLN A 113 3.59 20.45 6.00
CA GLN A 113 4.74 19.51 5.92
C GLN A 113 4.97 18.71 7.19
N ALA A 114 4.94 19.37 8.36
CA ALA A 114 5.14 18.69 9.65
C ALA A 114 4.01 17.68 9.96
N ASP A 115 2.77 18.05 9.66
CA ASP A 115 1.61 17.18 9.85
C ASP A 115 1.68 15.98 8.90
N PHE A 116 2.14 16.20 7.65
CA PHE A 116 2.33 15.13 6.69
C PHE A 116 3.45 14.16 7.11
N ASP A 117 4.57 14.66 7.63
CA ASP A 117 5.66 13.82 8.12
C ASP A 117 5.19 12.94 9.29
N PHE A 118 4.36 13.49 10.19
CA PHE A 118 3.76 12.73 11.28
C PHE A 118 2.76 11.68 10.75
N ALA A 119 1.89 12.07 9.83
CA ALA A 119 0.91 11.16 9.22
C ALA A 119 1.58 10.05 8.40
N TRP A 120 2.69 10.34 7.69
CA TRP A 120 3.49 9.34 7.00
C TRP A 120 4.09 8.32 7.99
N LYS A 121 4.64 8.81 9.10
CA LYS A 121 5.14 7.93 10.16
C LYS A 121 4.04 7.05 10.72
N HIS A 122 2.88 7.62 11.07
CA HIS A 122 1.72 6.86 11.53
C HIS A 122 1.29 5.82 10.48
N HIS A 123 1.32 6.19 9.20
CA HIS A 123 0.92 5.33 8.11
C HIS A 123 1.80 4.07 8.03
N TYR A 124 3.12 4.21 7.90
CA TYR A 124 3.99 3.02 7.77
C TYR A 124 4.07 2.22 9.08
N GLU A 125 3.86 2.81 10.25
CA GLU A 125 3.77 2.08 11.52
C GLU A 125 2.49 1.23 11.64
N ASN A 126 1.42 1.57 10.91
CA ASN A 126 0.15 0.84 10.88
C ASN A 126 -0.05 -0.01 9.60
N ASN A 127 0.86 0.09 8.62
CA ASN A 127 0.79 -0.61 7.34
C ASN A 127 2.13 -1.29 7.05
N MET A 128 2.27 -2.51 7.54
CA MET A 128 3.55 -3.25 7.53
C MET A 128 4.01 -3.68 6.12
N HIS A 129 3.22 -3.41 5.06
CA HIS A 129 3.67 -3.58 3.68
C HIS A 129 4.68 -2.50 3.24
N HIS A 130 4.85 -1.42 4.02
CA HIS A 130 5.92 -0.45 3.81
C HIS A 130 7.24 -0.97 4.37
N TRP A 131 8.31 -0.97 3.59
CA TRP A 131 9.65 -1.38 4.04
C TRP A 131 10.16 -0.50 5.17
N ASP A 132 9.70 0.77 5.28
CA ASP A 132 10.03 1.71 6.35
C ASP A 132 9.69 1.14 7.74
N PHE A 133 8.62 0.34 7.87
CA PHE A 133 8.26 -0.35 9.12
C PHE A 133 9.36 -1.31 9.59
N TRP A 134 10.08 -1.93 8.66
CA TRP A 134 11.09 -2.95 8.92
C TRP A 134 12.51 -2.40 9.02
N TYR A 135 12.70 -1.10 8.74
CA TYR A 135 13.99 -0.43 8.76
C TYR A 135 14.08 0.58 9.93
N HIS A 136 14.94 0.29 10.91
CA HIS A 136 15.14 1.15 12.06
C HIS A 136 16.63 1.40 12.35
N SER A 137 17.04 2.67 12.34
CA SER A 137 18.40 3.08 12.74
C SER A 137 19.54 2.31 12.03
N GLY A 138 19.36 2.03 10.73
CA GLY A 138 20.33 1.28 9.94
C GLY A 138 20.20 -0.25 10.02
N ILE A 139 19.25 -0.75 10.81
CA ILE A 139 18.97 -2.19 10.93
C ILE A 139 17.76 -2.55 10.06
N ILE A 140 17.94 -3.56 9.22
CA ILE A 140 16.86 -4.12 8.38
C ILE A 140 16.32 -5.36 9.08
N ASN A 141 15.04 -5.33 9.47
CA ASN A 141 14.34 -6.49 9.99
C ASN A 141 13.73 -7.33 8.86
N GLU A 142 13.47 -8.59 9.14
CA GLU A 142 12.95 -9.53 8.15
C GLU A 142 11.44 -9.32 7.92
N MET A 143 11.10 -8.66 6.82
CA MET A 143 9.72 -8.51 6.36
C MET A 143 9.13 -9.88 6.01
N THR A 144 7.93 -10.17 6.50
CA THR A 144 7.29 -11.47 6.28
C THR A 144 6.75 -11.61 4.86
N LEU A 145 6.57 -12.85 4.40
CA LEU A 145 6.11 -13.15 3.04
C LEU A 145 4.81 -12.42 2.67
N ALA A 146 3.83 -12.41 3.56
CA ALA A 146 2.54 -11.76 3.31
C ALA A 146 2.71 -10.26 3.00
N TYR A 147 3.52 -9.56 3.80
CA TYR A 147 3.77 -8.13 3.58
C TYR A 147 4.64 -7.85 2.35
N VAL A 148 5.59 -8.75 2.00
CA VAL A 148 6.33 -8.60 0.73
C VAL A 148 5.39 -8.74 -0.47
N VAL A 149 4.43 -9.66 -0.43
CA VAL A 149 3.43 -9.82 -1.51
C VAL A 149 2.53 -8.60 -1.59
N GLU A 150 2.01 -8.10 -0.45
CA GLU A 150 1.18 -6.88 -0.39
C GLU A 150 1.94 -5.67 -0.91
N MET A 151 3.20 -5.46 -0.51
CA MET A 151 4.09 -4.41 -1.03
C MET A 151 4.22 -4.48 -2.55
N CYS A 152 4.40 -5.68 -3.12
CA CYS A 152 4.45 -5.85 -4.57
C CYS A 152 3.11 -5.45 -5.22
N CYS A 153 1.97 -5.81 -4.63
CA CYS A 153 0.66 -5.42 -5.11
C CYS A 153 0.46 -3.89 -5.06
N ASP A 154 0.93 -3.23 -4.00
CA ASP A 154 0.93 -1.77 -3.88
C ASP A 154 1.75 -1.11 -5.00
N TRP A 155 2.98 -1.55 -5.23
CA TRP A 155 3.82 -1.00 -6.30
C TRP A 155 3.22 -1.24 -7.70
N ILE A 156 2.56 -2.39 -7.92
CA ILE A 156 1.83 -2.66 -9.15
C ILE A 156 0.63 -1.69 -9.29
N ALA A 157 -0.13 -1.46 -8.21
CA ALA A 157 -1.25 -0.53 -8.19
C ALA A 157 -0.81 0.92 -8.50
N MET A 158 0.33 1.35 -7.97
CA MET A 158 0.93 2.64 -8.31
C MET A 158 1.32 2.72 -9.79
N SER A 159 1.85 1.63 -10.36
CA SER A 159 2.15 1.56 -11.80
C SER A 159 0.90 1.64 -12.66
N MET A 160 -0.22 1.04 -12.23
CA MET A 160 -1.51 1.19 -12.94
C MET A 160 -1.97 2.64 -13.01
N LYS A 161 -1.64 3.45 -12.00
CA LYS A 161 -2.01 4.86 -11.94
C LYS A 161 -1.06 5.76 -12.72
N PHE A 162 0.25 5.57 -12.56
CA PHE A 162 1.26 6.51 -13.07
C PHE A 162 1.91 6.03 -14.38
N GLY A 163 1.61 4.83 -14.81
CA GLY A 163 2.22 4.19 -15.99
C GLY A 163 3.53 3.49 -15.69
N GLY A 164 4.03 2.74 -16.68
CA GLY A 164 5.21 1.91 -16.54
C GLY A 164 4.90 0.58 -15.84
N THR A 165 5.95 -0.06 -15.28
CA THR A 165 5.85 -1.31 -14.55
C THR A 165 6.54 -1.20 -13.19
N ALA A 166 6.06 -1.95 -12.20
CA ALA A 166 6.58 -1.89 -10.84
C ALA A 166 8.03 -2.37 -10.73
N ASP A 167 8.44 -3.33 -11.54
CA ASP A 167 9.83 -3.80 -11.59
C ASP A 167 10.78 -2.72 -12.12
N ASN A 168 10.39 -1.99 -13.18
CA ASN A 168 11.17 -0.85 -13.68
C ASN A 168 11.21 0.31 -12.67
N TRP A 169 10.08 0.58 -12.00
CA TRP A 169 10.04 1.57 -10.94
C TRP A 169 10.99 1.19 -9.81
N TYR A 170 10.97 -0.06 -9.37
CA TYR A 170 11.88 -0.56 -8.33
C TYR A 170 13.34 -0.39 -8.74
N GLU A 171 13.74 -0.81 -9.93
CA GLU A 171 15.11 -0.67 -10.42
C GLU A 171 15.63 0.78 -10.36
N ASN A 172 14.77 1.75 -10.68
CA ASN A 172 15.10 3.17 -10.63
C ASN A 172 15.17 3.75 -9.21
N ASN A 173 14.52 3.10 -8.23
CA ASN A 173 14.39 3.61 -6.85
C ASN A 173 15.11 2.75 -5.79
N LYS A 174 15.63 1.58 -6.13
CA LYS A 174 16.18 0.58 -5.19
C LYS A 174 17.24 1.10 -4.23
N LYS A 175 17.97 2.15 -4.59
CA LYS A 175 18.97 2.77 -3.69
C LYS A 175 18.35 3.45 -2.45
N LYS A 176 17.06 3.73 -2.48
CA LYS A 176 16.29 4.37 -1.40
C LYS A 176 15.48 3.37 -0.58
N ILE A 177 15.40 2.12 -1.05
CA ILE A 177 14.56 1.09 -0.47
C ILE A 177 15.44 0.14 0.34
N HIS A 178 15.09 -0.07 1.61
CA HIS A 178 15.87 -0.90 2.54
C HIS A 178 15.13 -2.22 2.81
N LEU A 179 15.42 -3.23 2.01
CA LEU A 179 14.90 -4.59 2.17
C LEU A 179 16.03 -5.57 2.52
N GLY A 180 15.70 -6.61 3.25
CA GLY A 180 16.60 -7.74 3.41
C GLY A 180 16.85 -8.41 2.06
N LYS A 181 18.06 -8.97 1.87
CA LYS A 181 18.47 -9.56 0.58
C LYS A 181 17.47 -10.61 0.06
N ALA A 182 16.97 -11.48 0.93
CA ALA A 182 16.00 -12.51 0.54
C ALA A 182 14.65 -11.92 0.11
N GLN A 183 14.18 -10.89 0.82
CA GLN A 183 12.95 -10.16 0.50
C GLN A 183 13.07 -9.40 -0.82
N GLU A 184 14.19 -8.73 -1.03
CA GLU A 184 14.50 -8.03 -2.30
C GLU A 184 14.50 -8.99 -3.49
N GLU A 185 15.27 -10.09 -3.38
CA GLU A 185 15.35 -11.10 -4.45
C GLU A 185 13.98 -11.71 -4.77
N PHE A 186 13.18 -11.98 -3.74
CA PHE A 186 11.83 -12.50 -3.91
C PHE A 186 10.91 -11.48 -4.58
N ALA A 187 10.86 -10.23 -4.09
CA ALA A 187 10.02 -9.17 -4.63
C ALA A 187 10.33 -8.91 -6.11
N VAL A 188 11.61 -8.78 -6.49
CA VAL A 188 12.03 -8.56 -7.88
C VAL A 188 11.61 -9.71 -8.79
N LYS A 189 11.77 -10.96 -8.33
CA LYS A 189 11.33 -12.13 -9.11
C LYS A 189 9.81 -12.19 -9.26
N LEU A 190 9.07 -11.87 -8.19
CA LEU A 190 7.61 -11.86 -8.20
C LEU A 190 7.06 -10.80 -9.15
N LEU A 191 7.61 -9.58 -9.11
CA LEU A 191 7.23 -8.50 -10.03
C LEU A 191 7.47 -8.88 -11.49
N LYS A 192 8.65 -9.43 -11.81
CA LYS A 192 8.95 -9.92 -13.18
C LYS A 192 7.98 -11.03 -13.61
N ALA A 193 7.66 -11.96 -12.73
CA ALA A 193 6.68 -13.03 -13.03
C ALA A 193 5.26 -12.47 -13.21
N TYR A 194 4.92 -11.38 -12.54
CA TYR A 194 3.63 -10.72 -12.70
C TYR A 194 3.47 -10.10 -14.09
N TYR A 195 4.51 -9.52 -14.66
CA TYR A 195 4.45 -8.88 -16.00
C TYR A 195 4.78 -9.84 -17.17
N ALA A 196 5.31 -11.03 -16.89
CA ALA A 196 5.52 -12.10 -17.90
C ALA A 196 4.19 -12.76 -18.29
#